data_5f12c3ed42314c498d39b6427b2556e6
#
_entry.id   5f12c3ed42314c498d39b6427b2556e6
#
_cell.length_a   1.000
_cell.length_b   1.000
_cell.length_c   1.000
_cell.angle_alpha   90.00
_cell.angle_beta   90.00
_cell.angle_gamma   90.00
#
_symmetry.space_group_name_H-M   'P 1'
#
loop_
_entity.id
_entity.type
_entity.pdbx_description
1 polymer ?
#
loop_
_entity_poly.entity_id
_entity_poly.type
_entity_poly.pdbx_seq_one_letter_code
_entity_poly.pdbx_strand_id
1 'polypeptide(L)'
;EYIKTFNIIREGEPIDAWYLYQADGFYNSYEEIANSVTVGSGVKPGYIRYKNLNNDDKIDNDDRAVCGNLTPSITYAFNFSLGWKGLELSAQFQGVADVKTYLSGNLAAPFWNGAGVLKEWATDAWTPENHNSRLPILHTATGAPEMHDYKNTQWLYDASYLRCKQLQLSY
;
A
#
# COMPACT_ATOMS: atom_id res chain seq x y z
N GLU A 1 -0.53 2.30 24.67
CA GLU A 1 -0.59 1.76 23.30
C GLU A 1 -1.99 1.25 22.99
N TYR A 2 -2.49 1.57 21.82
CA TYR A 2 -3.79 1.11 21.32
C TYR A 2 -3.67 0.69 19.85
N ILE A 3 -3.90 -0.59 19.57
CA ILE A 3 -3.80 -1.18 18.24
C ILE A 3 -5.20 -1.34 17.65
N LYS A 4 -5.43 -0.70 16.52
CA LYS A 4 -6.60 -0.88 15.65
C LYS A 4 -6.31 -1.97 14.60
N THR A 5 -7.27 -2.23 13.73
CA THR A 5 -7.13 -3.24 12.67
C THR A 5 -5.90 -2.97 11.77
N PHE A 6 -5.71 -1.73 11.31
CA PHE A 6 -4.65 -1.32 10.37
C PHE A 6 -3.71 -0.26 10.95
N ASN A 7 -4.03 0.32 12.10
CA ASN A 7 -3.37 1.50 12.63
C ASN A 7 -2.97 1.28 14.08
N ILE A 8 -2.03 2.08 14.54
CA ILE A 8 -1.57 2.10 15.93
C ILE A 8 -1.60 3.54 16.48
N ILE A 9 -1.93 3.67 17.76
CA ILE A 9 -1.71 4.86 18.55
C ILE A 9 -0.74 4.49 19.67
N ARG A 10 0.48 5.00 19.57
CA ARG A 10 1.56 4.74 20.50
C ARG A 10 2.39 6.00 20.69
N GLU A 11 2.89 6.22 21.91
CA GLU A 11 3.80 7.32 22.20
C GLU A 11 5.06 7.25 21.32
N GLY A 12 5.45 8.39 20.76
CA GLY A 12 6.59 8.49 19.85
C GLY A 12 6.27 8.22 18.38
N GLU A 13 5.04 7.78 18.05
CA GLU A 13 4.60 7.52 16.69
C GLU A 13 3.53 8.54 16.26
N PRO A 14 3.34 8.77 14.96
CA PRO A 14 2.24 9.58 14.46
C PRO A 14 0.88 9.02 14.87
N ILE A 15 -0.09 9.91 15.07
CA ILE A 15 -1.46 9.50 15.41
C ILE A 15 -2.06 8.68 14.27
N ASP A 16 -2.62 7.51 14.60
CA ASP A 16 -3.19 6.57 13.64
C ASP A 16 -2.21 6.14 12.53
N ALA A 17 -0.93 5.98 12.86
CA ALA A 17 0.07 5.46 11.93
C ALA A 17 -0.32 4.07 11.40
N TRP A 18 -0.03 3.79 10.15
CA TRP A 18 -0.24 2.47 9.55
C TRP A 18 0.62 1.42 10.25
N TYR A 19 0.00 0.38 10.78
CA TYR A 19 0.63 -0.70 11.53
C TYR A 19 0.34 -2.04 10.86
N LEU A 20 1.27 -2.50 10.02
CA LEU A 20 1.03 -3.55 9.04
C LEU A 20 2.17 -4.59 9.02
N TYR A 21 1.86 -5.79 8.52
CA TYR A 21 2.87 -6.75 8.10
C TYR A 21 3.67 -6.19 6.91
N GLN A 22 4.98 -6.37 6.94
CA GLN A 22 5.82 -5.97 5.82
C GLN A 22 5.82 -7.07 4.76
N ALA A 23 5.25 -6.78 3.59
CA ALA A 23 5.33 -7.66 2.43
C ALA A 23 6.77 -7.71 1.90
N ASP A 24 7.22 -8.90 1.55
CA ASP A 24 8.57 -9.19 1.05
C ASP A 24 8.50 -10.03 -0.26
N GLY A 25 7.60 -9.64 -1.17
CA GLY A 25 7.34 -10.35 -2.41
C GLY A 25 6.35 -11.49 -2.26
N PHE A 26 6.43 -12.44 -3.17
CA PHE A 26 5.55 -13.61 -3.24
C PHE A 26 6.34 -14.90 -3.11
N TYR A 27 5.71 -15.94 -2.57
CA TYR A 27 6.29 -17.29 -2.61
C TYR A 27 6.29 -17.80 -4.05
N ASN A 28 7.42 -18.31 -4.53
CA ASN A 28 7.56 -18.80 -5.89
C ASN A 28 7.43 -20.33 -6.01
N SER A 29 7.61 -21.06 -4.92
CA SER A 29 7.54 -22.53 -4.91
C SER A 29 7.09 -23.08 -3.57
N TYR A 30 6.64 -24.33 -3.57
CA TYR A 30 6.34 -25.06 -2.32
C TYR A 30 7.60 -25.36 -1.51
N GLU A 31 8.77 -25.45 -2.14
CA GLU A 31 10.04 -25.62 -1.46
C GLU A 31 10.41 -24.37 -0.66
N GLU A 32 10.20 -23.19 -1.24
CA GLU A 32 10.38 -21.91 -0.55
C GLU A 32 9.45 -21.81 0.67
N ILE A 33 8.18 -22.18 0.50
CA ILE A 33 7.19 -22.18 1.59
C ILE A 33 7.62 -23.13 2.72
N ALA A 34 8.07 -24.35 2.38
CA ALA A 34 8.50 -25.35 3.37
C ALA A 34 9.73 -24.91 4.18
N ASN A 35 10.57 -24.04 3.61
CA ASN A 35 11.78 -23.48 4.25
C ASN A 35 11.56 -22.09 4.87
N SER A 36 10.32 -21.60 4.89
CA SER A 36 9.98 -20.26 5.39
C SER A 36 9.01 -20.35 6.55
N VAL A 37 9.05 -19.34 7.43
CA VAL A 37 7.99 -19.12 8.40
C VAL A 37 6.79 -18.51 7.68
N THR A 38 5.60 -19.08 7.87
CA THR A 38 4.39 -18.68 7.15
C THR A 38 3.27 -18.24 8.08
N VAL A 39 2.36 -17.40 7.57
CA VAL A 39 1.12 -17.04 8.27
C VAL A 39 0.14 -18.20 8.21
N GLY A 40 0.16 -19.08 9.22
CA GLY A 40 -0.76 -20.22 9.30
C GLY A 40 -0.55 -21.30 8.23
N SER A 41 -1.56 -22.13 8.02
CA SER A 41 -1.54 -23.26 7.09
C SER A 41 -2.22 -22.91 5.76
N GLY A 42 -1.84 -23.64 4.69
CA GLY A 42 -2.51 -23.51 3.39
C GLY A 42 -1.95 -22.43 2.47
N VAL A 43 -0.78 -21.86 2.81
CA VAL A 43 -0.04 -20.95 1.93
C VAL A 43 0.36 -21.66 0.63
N LYS A 44 0.28 -20.95 -0.49
CA LYS A 44 0.57 -21.47 -1.84
C LYS A 44 1.52 -20.53 -2.56
N PRO A 45 2.22 -21.01 -3.60
CA PRO A 45 2.95 -20.13 -4.51
C PRO A 45 2.05 -19.01 -5.07
N GLY A 46 2.60 -17.81 -5.16
CA GLY A 46 1.86 -16.59 -5.51
C GLY A 46 1.22 -15.86 -4.35
N TYR A 47 1.24 -16.41 -3.13
CA TYR A 47 0.79 -15.70 -1.93
C TYR A 47 1.86 -14.73 -1.45
N ILE A 48 1.43 -13.66 -0.77
CA ILE A 48 2.33 -12.64 -0.21
C ILE A 48 3.17 -13.28 0.90
N ARG A 49 4.49 -13.10 0.80
CA ARG A 49 5.45 -13.44 1.84
C ARG A 49 5.60 -12.25 2.79
N TYR A 50 5.65 -12.53 4.08
CA TYR A 50 5.84 -11.52 5.12
C TYR A 50 7.22 -11.65 5.77
N LYS A 51 7.76 -10.51 6.20
CA LYS A 51 8.98 -10.47 6.98
C LYS A 51 8.68 -10.93 8.41
N ASN A 52 9.49 -11.85 8.91
CA ASN A 52 9.56 -12.20 10.32
C ASN A 52 10.49 -11.17 10.99
N LEU A 53 9.92 -10.26 11.77
CA LEU A 53 10.67 -9.13 12.35
C LEU A 53 11.35 -9.48 13.67
N ASN A 54 10.79 -10.43 14.42
CA ASN A 54 11.32 -10.88 15.69
C ASN A 54 12.19 -12.15 15.56
N ASN A 55 12.23 -12.77 14.36
CA ASN A 55 12.96 -14.00 14.03
C ASN A 55 12.54 -15.20 14.92
N ASP A 56 11.27 -15.29 15.28
CA ASP A 56 10.70 -16.48 15.90
C ASP A 56 10.19 -17.50 14.85
N ASP A 57 9.49 -18.54 15.26
CA ASP A 57 9.00 -19.63 14.40
C ASP A 57 7.59 -19.42 13.85
N LYS A 58 7.04 -18.19 13.95
CA LYS A 58 5.69 -17.84 13.49
C LYS A 58 5.64 -16.41 12.96
N ILE A 59 4.66 -16.13 12.11
CA ILE A 59 4.28 -14.77 11.70
C ILE A 59 2.99 -14.43 12.43
N ASP A 60 3.04 -13.43 13.33
CA ASP A 60 1.88 -12.99 14.09
C ASP A 60 1.87 -11.46 14.31
N ASN A 61 1.07 -10.96 15.26
CA ASN A 61 0.94 -9.53 15.47
C ASN A 61 2.25 -8.82 15.85
N ASP A 62 3.23 -9.55 16.37
CA ASP A 62 4.53 -9.01 16.77
C ASP A 62 5.44 -8.74 15.53
N ASP A 63 5.08 -9.27 14.35
CA ASP A 63 5.74 -8.99 13.07
C ASP A 63 5.15 -7.78 12.33
N ARG A 64 4.29 -7.03 12.97
CA ARG A 64 3.78 -5.78 12.40
C ARG A 64 4.67 -4.61 12.77
N ALA A 65 4.80 -3.67 11.86
CA ALA A 65 5.58 -2.45 12.07
C ALA A 65 4.81 -1.20 11.62
N VAL A 66 5.24 -0.05 12.12
CA VAL A 66 4.77 1.25 11.63
C VAL A 66 5.32 1.45 10.22
N CYS A 67 4.41 1.64 9.25
CA CYS A 67 4.73 1.67 7.82
C CYS A 67 4.46 3.03 7.17
N GLY A 68 4.08 4.04 7.94
CA GLY A 68 3.86 5.40 7.46
C GLY A 68 2.64 6.07 8.06
N ASN A 69 2.38 7.28 7.61
CA ASN A 69 1.39 8.18 8.17
C ASN A 69 0.06 8.09 7.43
N LEU A 70 -1.05 8.04 8.16
CA LEU A 70 -2.40 8.20 7.61
C LEU A 70 -2.68 9.68 7.28
N THR A 71 -2.18 10.59 8.10
CA THR A 71 -2.33 12.03 7.93
C THR A 71 -1.03 12.64 7.41
N PRO A 72 -1.07 13.55 6.42
CA PRO A 72 0.14 14.18 5.92
C PRO A 72 0.92 14.88 7.04
N SER A 73 2.21 14.61 7.17
CA SER A 73 3.08 15.34 8.09
C SER A 73 3.62 16.64 7.50
N ILE A 74 3.60 16.75 6.16
CA ILE A 74 4.08 17.94 5.46
C ILE A 74 2.97 18.47 4.55
N THR A 75 2.61 19.73 4.73
CA THR A 75 1.75 20.48 3.81
C THR A 75 2.52 21.68 3.30
N TYR A 76 2.54 21.89 1.98
CA TYR A 76 3.28 22.98 1.36
C TYR A 76 2.48 23.66 0.26
N ALA A 77 2.75 24.93 0.06
CA ALA A 77 2.21 25.72 -1.03
C ALA A 77 3.23 26.74 -1.51
N PHE A 78 3.23 27.04 -2.80
CA PHE A 78 3.97 28.14 -3.35
C PHE A 78 3.19 28.85 -4.45
N ASN A 79 3.43 30.16 -4.54
CA ASN A 79 2.83 31.05 -5.52
C ASN A 79 3.94 31.79 -6.25
N PHE A 80 3.77 32.01 -7.52
CA PHE A 80 4.62 32.94 -8.28
C PHE A 80 3.78 33.79 -9.22
N SER A 81 4.31 34.97 -9.53
CA SER A 81 3.77 35.88 -10.53
C SER A 81 4.92 36.43 -11.37
N LEU A 82 4.72 36.51 -12.67
CA LEU A 82 5.68 36.98 -13.66
C LEU A 82 4.99 38.01 -14.56
N GLY A 83 5.45 39.25 -14.49
CA GLY A 83 4.97 40.35 -15.36
C GLY A 83 5.94 40.66 -16.49
N TRP A 84 5.46 40.79 -17.72
CA TRP A 84 6.25 41.19 -18.87
C TRP A 84 5.40 41.98 -19.88
N LYS A 85 5.79 43.26 -20.13
CA LYS A 85 5.17 44.12 -21.14
C LYS A 85 3.61 44.19 -21.12
N GLY A 86 3.02 44.25 -19.92
CA GLY A 86 1.58 44.29 -19.72
C GLY A 86 0.89 42.93 -19.63
N LEU A 87 1.61 41.84 -19.85
CA LEU A 87 1.15 40.48 -19.57
C LEU A 87 1.60 40.06 -18.18
N GLU A 88 0.72 39.42 -17.43
CA GLU A 88 1.00 38.82 -16.14
C GLU A 88 0.58 37.36 -16.12
N LEU A 89 1.52 36.47 -15.79
CA LEU A 89 1.28 35.06 -15.53
C LEU A 89 1.40 34.80 -14.05
N SER A 90 0.37 34.27 -13.43
CA SER A 90 0.42 33.84 -12.03
C SER A 90 0.03 32.37 -11.90
N ALA A 91 0.66 31.68 -10.96
CA ALA A 91 0.29 30.30 -10.64
C ALA A 91 0.40 30.03 -9.14
N GLN A 92 -0.51 29.18 -8.67
CA GLN A 92 -0.55 28.68 -7.31
C GLN A 92 -0.48 27.17 -7.29
N PHE A 93 0.45 26.63 -6.53
CA PHE A 93 0.62 25.21 -6.29
C PHE A 93 0.43 24.87 -4.82
N GLN A 94 -0.15 23.72 -4.57
CA GLN A 94 -0.32 23.16 -3.23
C GLN A 94 -0.07 21.66 -3.27
N GLY A 95 0.56 21.13 -2.23
CA GLY A 95 0.80 19.71 -2.10
C GLY A 95 0.87 19.25 -0.67
N VAL A 96 0.89 17.94 -0.53
CA VAL A 96 1.17 17.26 0.72
C VAL A 96 2.23 16.19 0.48
N ALA A 97 2.98 15.88 1.51
CA ALA A 97 3.97 14.81 1.48
C ALA A 97 3.95 14.02 2.78
N ASP A 98 4.62 12.87 2.75
CA ASP A 98 4.71 11.93 3.86
C ASP A 98 3.32 11.48 4.33
N VAL A 99 2.54 10.96 3.41
CA VAL A 99 1.21 10.39 3.65
C VAL A 99 1.04 9.12 2.83
N LYS A 100 0.47 8.10 3.46
CA LYS A 100 0.17 6.82 2.82
C LYS A 100 -1.34 6.56 2.81
N THR A 101 -1.80 5.89 1.77
CA THR A 101 -3.18 5.40 1.67
C THR A 101 -3.19 3.90 1.47
N TYR A 102 -4.20 3.26 2.05
CA TYR A 102 -4.36 1.81 1.96
C TYR A 102 -5.49 1.47 1.00
N LEU A 103 -5.19 0.67 -0.01
CA LEU A 103 -6.22 0.12 -0.90
C LEU A 103 -6.89 -1.08 -0.21
N SER A 104 -8.21 -1.08 -0.18
CA SER A 104 -9.01 -2.13 0.46
C SER A 104 -10.25 -2.50 -0.36
N GLY A 105 -10.97 -3.52 0.09
CA GLY A 105 -12.18 -3.99 -0.57
C GLY A 105 -11.91 -4.50 -1.99
N ASN A 106 -12.77 -4.16 -2.93
CA ASN A 106 -12.73 -4.67 -4.31
C ASN A 106 -11.46 -4.28 -5.10
N LEU A 107 -10.71 -3.29 -4.65
CA LEU A 107 -9.45 -2.89 -5.28
C LEU A 107 -8.30 -3.85 -4.93
N ALA A 108 -8.29 -4.36 -3.70
CA ALA A 108 -7.27 -5.28 -3.19
C ALA A 108 -7.71 -6.75 -3.28
N ALA A 109 -9.01 -7.03 -3.22
CA ALA A 109 -9.57 -8.38 -3.22
C ALA A 109 -10.41 -8.63 -4.48
N PRO A 110 -9.87 -9.32 -5.49
CA PRO A 110 -10.59 -9.68 -6.71
C PRO A 110 -11.86 -10.48 -6.40
N PHE A 111 -12.93 -10.21 -7.15
CA PHE A 111 -14.23 -10.89 -7.02
C PHE A 111 -14.93 -10.76 -5.66
N TRP A 112 -14.46 -9.88 -4.80
CA TRP A 112 -15.08 -9.62 -3.50
C TRP A 112 -16.53 -9.16 -3.67
N ASN A 113 -17.45 -9.74 -2.92
CA ASN A 113 -18.88 -9.45 -2.98
C ASN A 113 -19.49 -9.51 -4.39
N GLY A 114 -19.01 -10.39 -5.26
CA GLY A 114 -19.48 -10.52 -6.63
C GLY A 114 -19.04 -9.40 -7.57
N ALA A 115 -18.12 -8.55 -7.15
CA ALA A 115 -17.52 -7.54 -8.02
C ALA A 115 -16.61 -8.16 -9.09
N GLY A 116 -16.32 -7.37 -10.12
CA GLY A 116 -15.29 -7.72 -11.11
C GLY A 116 -13.88 -7.57 -10.57
N VAL A 117 -12.92 -7.68 -11.46
CA VAL A 117 -11.50 -7.48 -11.20
C VAL A 117 -10.96 -6.36 -12.07
N LEU A 118 -9.95 -5.63 -11.61
CA LEU A 118 -9.25 -4.63 -12.39
C LEU A 118 -8.44 -5.31 -13.51
N LYS A 119 -8.23 -4.59 -14.62
CA LYS A 119 -7.47 -5.10 -15.76
C LYS A 119 -6.04 -5.52 -15.39
N GLU A 120 -5.44 -4.82 -14.46
CA GLU A 120 -4.09 -5.09 -13.95
C GLU A 120 -3.93 -6.51 -13.41
N TRP A 121 -4.96 -7.07 -12.81
CA TRP A 121 -4.96 -8.46 -12.36
C TRP A 121 -4.83 -9.47 -13.50
N ALA A 122 -5.33 -9.14 -14.68
CA ALA A 122 -5.20 -10.01 -15.85
C ALA A 122 -3.82 -9.95 -16.51
N THR A 123 -3.06 -8.88 -16.27
CA THR A 123 -1.79 -8.62 -16.96
C THR A 123 -0.57 -8.69 -16.06
N ASP A 124 -0.74 -8.47 -14.75
CA ASP A 124 0.37 -8.29 -13.81
C ASP A 124 0.17 -9.07 -12.49
N ALA A 125 -0.69 -10.09 -12.49
CA ALA A 125 -0.78 -11.02 -11.39
C ALA A 125 0.33 -12.10 -11.47
N TRP A 126 0.70 -12.62 -10.31
CA TRP A 126 1.64 -13.72 -10.22
C TRP A 126 1.10 -14.98 -10.94
N THR A 127 1.95 -15.58 -11.77
CA THR A 127 1.72 -16.90 -12.36
C THR A 127 3.03 -17.69 -12.31
N PRO A 128 3.02 -19.02 -12.52
CA PRO A 128 4.26 -19.80 -12.59
C PRO A 128 5.24 -19.33 -13.67
N GLU A 129 4.77 -18.60 -14.66
CA GLU A 129 5.57 -18.02 -15.76
C GLU A 129 5.95 -16.55 -15.49
N ASN A 130 5.30 -15.87 -14.51
CA ASN A 130 5.52 -14.47 -14.19
C ASN A 130 5.75 -14.25 -12.68
N HIS A 131 6.98 -14.52 -12.24
CA HIS A 131 7.39 -14.34 -10.85
C HIS A 131 7.70 -12.86 -10.48
N ASN A 132 7.89 -11.96 -11.46
CA ASN A 132 8.17 -10.55 -11.24
C ASN A 132 6.91 -9.68 -11.26
N SER A 133 5.76 -10.26 -10.95
CA SER A 133 4.48 -9.56 -10.89
C SER A 133 4.42 -8.54 -9.76
N ARG A 134 3.57 -7.52 -9.91
CA ARG A 134 3.26 -6.56 -8.83
C ARG A 134 2.09 -7.03 -7.97
N LEU A 135 1.25 -7.93 -8.47
CA LEU A 135 0.07 -8.43 -7.79
C LEU A 135 0.24 -9.91 -7.44
N PRO A 136 -0.33 -10.37 -6.31
CA PRO A 136 -0.30 -11.78 -5.94
C PRO A 136 -1.08 -12.64 -6.94
N ILE A 137 -1.10 -13.94 -6.73
CA ILE A 137 -1.88 -14.85 -7.55
C ILE A 137 -3.37 -14.46 -7.53
N LEU A 138 -4.00 -14.49 -8.70
CA LEU A 138 -5.43 -14.26 -8.81
C LEU A 138 -6.21 -15.47 -8.27
N HIS A 139 -7.07 -15.26 -7.30
CA HIS A 139 -7.95 -16.28 -6.75
C HIS A 139 -9.37 -15.74 -6.52
N THR A 140 -10.33 -16.63 -6.36
CA THR A 140 -11.68 -16.24 -6.02
C THR A 140 -11.82 -15.94 -4.52
N ALA A 141 -12.69 -15.01 -4.15
CA ALA A 141 -12.88 -14.56 -2.77
C ALA A 141 -13.31 -15.65 -1.75
N THR A 142 -13.61 -16.84 -2.22
CA THR A 142 -14.08 -17.96 -1.39
C THR A 142 -12.98 -18.79 -0.73
N GLY A 143 -11.71 -18.40 -0.85
CA GLY A 143 -10.60 -19.17 -0.29
C GLY A 143 -9.54 -18.32 0.38
N ALA A 144 -9.61 -18.15 1.70
CA ALA A 144 -8.58 -17.56 2.56
C ALA A 144 -7.90 -16.26 2.05
N PRO A 145 -8.65 -15.29 1.51
CA PRO A 145 -8.08 -14.00 1.11
C PRO A 145 -7.47 -13.24 2.29
N GLU A 146 -7.93 -13.54 3.50
CA GLU A 146 -7.53 -12.86 4.73
C GLU A 146 -6.05 -12.95 5.04
N MET A 147 -5.36 -13.98 4.56
CA MET A 147 -3.97 -14.26 4.91
C MET A 147 -2.95 -13.53 4.03
N HIS A 148 -3.30 -13.20 2.78
CA HIS A 148 -2.35 -12.56 1.86
C HIS A 148 -2.82 -11.21 1.32
N ASP A 149 -4.11 -10.88 1.46
CA ASP A 149 -4.68 -9.62 0.99
C ASP A 149 -4.93 -8.61 2.13
N TYR A 150 -4.53 -8.94 3.36
CA TYR A 150 -4.99 -8.22 4.54
C TYR A 150 -3.86 -7.72 5.44
N LYS A 151 -3.96 -6.45 5.87
CA LYS A 151 -3.07 -5.82 6.86
C LYS A 151 -1.58 -5.82 6.47
N ASN A 152 -1.25 -5.68 5.20
CA ASN A 152 0.14 -5.71 4.74
C ASN A 152 0.50 -4.51 3.87
N THR A 153 1.79 -4.29 3.68
CA THR A 153 2.32 -3.15 2.92
C THR A 153 2.17 -3.27 1.40
N GLN A 154 1.75 -4.43 0.87
CA GLN A 154 1.47 -4.61 -0.56
C GLN A 154 0.41 -3.61 -1.06
N TRP A 155 -0.57 -3.29 -0.22
CA TRP A 155 -1.68 -2.39 -0.54
C TRP A 155 -1.50 -0.98 0.00
N LEU A 156 -0.32 -0.65 0.50
CA LEU A 156 0.00 0.66 1.05
C LEU A 156 0.71 1.51 0.00
N TYR A 157 0.05 2.56 -0.48
CA TYR A 157 0.52 3.42 -1.55
C TYR A 157 0.91 4.81 -1.04
N ASP A 158 1.86 5.44 -1.71
CA ASP A 158 2.17 6.85 -1.49
C ASP A 158 1.02 7.71 -2.01
N ALA A 159 0.46 8.55 -1.14
CA ALA A 159 -0.60 9.49 -1.44
C ALA A 159 -0.10 10.94 -1.50
N SER A 160 1.21 11.16 -1.50
CA SER A 160 1.82 12.47 -1.67
C SER A 160 1.47 13.05 -3.05
N TYR A 161 1.19 14.33 -3.12
CA TYR A 161 0.88 14.97 -4.38
C TYR A 161 1.32 16.45 -4.43
N LEU A 162 1.48 16.94 -5.65
CA LEU A 162 1.56 18.36 -6.00
C LEU A 162 0.44 18.68 -6.99
N ARG A 163 -0.34 19.72 -6.71
CA ARG A 163 -1.46 20.16 -7.54
C ARG A 163 -1.32 21.62 -7.92
N CYS A 164 -1.49 21.94 -9.20
CA CYS A 164 -1.75 23.30 -9.64
C CYS A 164 -3.20 23.67 -9.30
N LYS A 165 -3.39 24.64 -8.40
CA LYS A 165 -4.71 25.09 -7.95
C LYS A 165 -5.26 26.22 -8.83
N GLN A 166 -4.36 27.06 -9.31
CA GLN A 166 -4.71 28.20 -10.14
C GLN A 166 -3.57 28.45 -11.14
N LEU A 167 -3.95 28.72 -12.36
CA LEU A 167 -3.09 29.26 -13.41
C LEU A 167 -3.87 30.39 -14.08
N GLN A 168 -3.31 31.58 -14.07
CA GLN A 168 -3.96 32.79 -14.59
C GLN A 168 -3.01 33.54 -15.50
N LEU A 169 -3.52 33.94 -16.66
CA LEU A 169 -2.89 34.87 -17.57
C LEU A 169 -3.78 36.10 -17.68
N SER A 170 -3.22 37.24 -17.39
CA SER A 170 -3.90 38.55 -17.48
C SER A 170 -3.11 39.50 -18.38
N TYR A 171 -3.85 40.46 -18.97
CA TYR A 171 -3.33 41.48 -19.82
C TYR A 171 -3.90 42.84 -19.41
#